data_c98be5b5934c60f31a9206dbba39aadd
#
_entry.id   c98be5b5934c60f31a9206dbba39aadd
#
_cell.length_a   1.000
_cell.length_b   1.000
_cell.length_c   1.000
_cell.angle_alpha   90.00
_cell.angle_beta   90.00
_cell.angle_gamma   90.00
#
_symmetry.space_group_name_H-M   'P 1'
#
loop_
_entity.id
_entity.type
_entity.pdbx_description
1 polymer ?
#
loop_
_entity_poly.entity_id
_entity_poly.type
_entity_poly.pdbx_seq_one_letter_code
_entity_poly.pdbx_strand_id
1 'polypeptide(L)'
;NAALFLDLAGTLVELDDSRNIPRNSRGDLIIKLLPNVADKLAPMHDHLMLVVTNQAGVNRKWFTMEQVEDAMRALDDQLGGILTGWQICPHTPDDNCECRKPKAGMITDLAELYGVDLRASTMVGDQEVDELAAEAAGVGRFIYARDFFGWD
;
A
#
# COMPACT_ATOMS: atom_id res chain seq x y z
N ASN A 1 10.93 -16.42 -1.10
CA ASN A 1 10.15 -15.80 -0.05
C ASN A 1 8.82 -15.27 -0.55
N ALA A 2 7.74 -15.62 0.15
CA ALA A 2 6.42 -15.09 -0.17
C ALA A 2 6.23 -13.73 0.50
N ALA A 3 5.56 -12.82 -0.20
CA ALA A 3 5.21 -11.50 0.32
C ALA A 3 3.70 -11.29 0.27
N LEU A 4 3.23 -10.46 1.18
CA LEU A 4 1.92 -9.86 1.11
C LEU A 4 2.13 -8.41 0.69
N PHE A 5 1.71 -8.09 -0.53
CA PHE A 5 1.71 -6.72 -1.03
C PHE A 5 0.41 -6.05 -0.64
N LEU A 6 0.49 -4.86 -0.12
CA LEU A 6 -0.67 -4.16 0.45
C LEU A 6 -0.77 -2.75 -0.11
N ASP A 7 -1.96 -2.39 -0.58
CA ASP A 7 -2.30 -0.99 -0.83
C ASP A 7 -2.50 -0.29 0.53
N LEU A 8 -2.54 1.03 0.54
CA LEU A 8 -2.58 1.81 1.78
C LEU A 8 -3.98 2.38 2.06
N ALA A 9 -4.31 3.52 1.49
CA ALA A 9 -5.58 4.20 1.76
C ALA A 9 -6.75 3.41 1.19
N GLY A 10 -7.72 3.09 2.02
CA GLY A 10 -8.87 2.24 1.65
C GLY A 10 -8.62 0.75 1.82
N THR A 11 -7.39 0.33 2.08
CA THR A 11 -7.01 -1.07 2.32
C THR A 11 -6.56 -1.27 3.76
N LEU A 12 -5.59 -0.49 4.22
CA LEU A 12 -5.05 -0.59 5.58
C LEU A 12 -5.58 0.54 6.48
N VAL A 13 -5.77 1.73 5.92
CA VAL A 13 -6.11 2.93 6.67
C VAL A 13 -7.28 3.67 6.04
N GLU A 14 -7.93 4.48 6.84
CA GLU A 14 -9.04 5.31 6.37
C GLU A 14 -8.58 6.30 5.31
N LEU A 15 -9.50 6.64 4.42
CA LEU A 15 -9.29 7.64 3.37
C LEU A 15 -10.38 8.71 3.44
N ASP A 16 -10.10 9.88 2.87
CA ASP A 16 -11.08 10.97 2.75
C ASP A 16 -11.86 10.85 1.43
N ASP A 17 -12.73 11.84 1.15
CA ASP A 17 -13.57 11.83 -0.04
C ASP A 17 -12.78 11.91 -1.35
N SER A 18 -11.54 12.39 -1.28
CA SER A 18 -10.63 12.46 -2.44
C SER A 18 -9.72 11.25 -2.54
N ARG A 19 -9.97 10.22 -1.74
CA ARG A 19 -9.20 8.98 -1.65
C ARG A 19 -7.76 9.18 -1.17
N ASN A 20 -7.52 10.25 -0.41
CA ASN A 20 -6.24 10.49 0.25
C ASN A 20 -6.30 10.05 1.71
N ILE A 21 -5.13 9.89 2.31
CA ILE A 21 -5.04 9.77 3.77
C ILE A 21 -5.59 11.08 4.35
N PRO A 22 -6.51 11.01 5.33
CA PRO A 22 -7.08 12.23 5.92
C PRO A 22 -6.00 13.12 6.54
N ARG A 23 -6.21 14.43 6.51
CA ARG A 23 -5.30 15.42 7.06
C ARG A 23 -5.98 16.19 8.18
N ASN A 24 -5.21 16.55 9.22
CA ASN A 24 -5.73 17.39 10.30
C ASN A 24 -5.65 18.88 9.87
N SER A 25 -6.02 19.78 10.77
CA SER A 25 -6.03 21.22 10.50
C SER A 25 -4.65 21.80 10.22
N ARG A 26 -3.57 21.10 10.62
CA ARG A 26 -2.19 21.51 10.35
C ARG A 26 -1.64 20.91 9.06
N GLY A 27 -2.43 20.07 8.38
CA GLY A 27 -2.01 19.39 7.17
C GLY A 27 -1.26 18.09 7.39
N ASP A 28 -1.14 17.61 8.61
CA ASP A 28 -0.50 16.32 8.90
C ASP A 28 -1.38 15.17 8.43
N LEU A 29 -0.76 14.16 7.85
CA LEU A 29 -1.47 12.94 7.43
C LEU A 29 -1.78 12.10 8.67
N ILE A 30 -3.04 11.71 8.82
CA ILE A 30 -3.53 10.98 10.00
C ILE A 30 -3.76 9.53 9.64
N ILE A 31 -3.01 8.63 10.28
CA ILE A 31 -3.11 7.19 10.07
C ILE A 31 -4.13 6.62 11.06
N LYS A 32 -5.21 6.08 10.53
CA LYS A 32 -6.20 5.37 11.32
C LYS A 32 -6.49 4.03 10.66
N LEU A 33 -6.16 2.95 11.35
CA LEU A 33 -6.33 1.59 10.80
C LEU A 33 -7.81 1.28 10.56
N LEU A 34 -8.08 0.63 9.45
CA LEU A 34 -9.39 0.08 9.16
C LEU A 34 -9.65 -1.15 10.03
N PRO A 35 -10.93 -1.54 10.19
CA PRO A 35 -11.27 -2.68 11.06
C PRO A 35 -10.53 -3.96 10.67
N ASN A 36 -10.14 -4.73 11.67
CA ASN A 36 -9.53 -6.06 11.54
C ASN A 36 -8.13 -6.08 10.93
N VAL A 37 -7.58 -4.94 10.50
CA VAL A 37 -6.29 -4.93 9.80
C VAL A 37 -5.17 -5.44 10.70
N ALA A 38 -5.01 -4.88 11.89
CA ALA A 38 -3.94 -5.31 12.79
C ALA A 38 -4.08 -6.79 13.17
N ASP A 39 -5.30 -7.22 13.51
CA ASP A 39 -5.55 -8.60 13.94
C ASP A 39 -5.29 -9.61 12.84
N LYS A 40 -5.64 -9.27 11.60
CA LYS A 40 -5.45 -10.17 10.46
C LYS A 40 -3.98 -10.30 10.08
N LEU A 41 -3.22 -9.22 10.17
CA LEU A 41 -1.81 -9.21 9.74
C LEU A 41 -0.87 -9.75 10.81
N ALA A 42 -1.18 -9.57 12.09
CA ALA A 42 -0.26 -9.94 13.18
C ALA A 42 0.24 -11.40 13.11
N PRO A 43 -0.60 -12.41 12.79
CA PRO A 43 -0.11 -13.78 12.74
C PRO A 43 0.64 -14.15 11.45
N MET A 44 0.71 -13.24 10.47
CA MET A 44 1.28 -13.54 9.14
C MET A 44 2.79 -13.25 9.08
N HIS A 45 3.51 -13.56 10.15
CA HIS A 45 4.95 -13.23 10.26
C HIS A 45 5.86 -14.13 9.40
N ASP A 46 5.29 -15.10 8.69
CA ASP A 46 6.00 -15.91 7.69
C ASP A 46 6.00 -15.25 6.31
N HIS A 47 5.31 -14.12 6.15
CA HIS A 47 5.28 -13.34 4.92
C HIS A 47 6.04 -12.03 5.10
N LEU A 48 6.74 -11.60 4.05
CA LEU A 48 7.21 -10.22 3.98
C LEU A 48 6.00 -9.30 3.78
N MET A 49 5.97 -8.19 4.50
CA MET A 49 4.87 -7.22 4.42
C MET A 49 5.35 -5.99 3.66
N LEU A 50 4.84 -5.78 2.45
CA LEU A 50 5.30 -4.73 1.54
C LEU A 50 4.13 -3.86 1.10
N VAL A 51 4.22 -2.56 1.36
CA VAL A 51 3.16 -1.61 1.00
C VAL A 51 3.51 -0.89 -0.30
N VAL A 52 2.56 -0.81 -1.22
CA VAL A 52 2.71 -0.09 -2.49
C VAL A 52 1.54 0.87 -2.66
N THR A 53 1.83 2.16 -2.71
CA THR A 53 0.79 3.18 -2.66
C THR A 53 0.98 4.29 -3.69
N ASN A 54 -0.11 4.62 -4.40
CA ASN A 54 -0.15 5.82 -5.25
C ASN A 54 -0.45 7.03 -4.37
N GLN A 55 0.41 8.05 -4.45
CA GLN A 55 0.27 9.27 -3.65
C GLN A 55 0.47 10.52 -4.52
N ALA A 56 -0.40 10.69 -5.51
CA ALA A 56 -0.31 11.80 -6.46
C ALA A 56 -0.39 13.18 -5.79
N GLY A 57 -0.94 13.23 -4.57
CA GLY A 57 -0.97 14.48 -3.80
C GLY A 57 0.41 15.10 -3.57
N VAL A 58 1.48 14.30 -3.60
CA VAL A 58 2.84 14.81 -3.49
C VAL A 58 3.15 15.73 -4.67
N ASN A 59 2.98 15.25 -5.91
CA ASN A 59 3.25 16.06 -7.10
C ASN A 59 2.20 17.15 -7.31
N ARG A 60 1.02 17.01 -6.73
CA ARG A 60 0.00 18.08 -6.74
C ARG A 60 0.23 19.14 -5.67
N LYS A 61 1.28 18.99 -4.84
CA LYS A 61 1.64 19.93 -3.78
C LYS A 61 0.62 20.00 -2.64
N TRP A 62 -0.17 18.95 -2.45
CA TRP A 62 -1.11 18.87 -1.34
C TRP A 62 -0.43 18.47 -0.04
N PHE A 63 0.63 17.67 -0.13
CA PHE A 63 1.48 17.25 0.97
C PHE A 63 2.84 16.82 0.41
N THR A 64 3.80 16.60 1.30
CA THR A 64 5.18 16.29 0.90
C THR A 64 5.46 14.79 0.97
N MET A 65 6.50 14.35 0.25
CA MET A 65 6.98 12.98 0.36
C MET A 65 7.39 12.65 1.81
N GLU A 66 8.02 13.61 2.50
CA GLU A 66 8.39 13.41 3.90
C GLU A 66 7.17 13.14 4.78
N GLN A 67 6.05 13.85 4.54
CA GLN A 67 4.81 13.59 5.27
C GLN A 67 4.30 12.16 5.01
N VAL A 68 4.39 11.69 3.77
CA VAL A 68 3.97 10.31 3.45
C VAL A 68 4.90 9.30 4.13
N GLU A 69 6.22 9.54 4.10
CA GLU A 69 7.16 8.66 4.79
C GLU A 69 6.91 8.62 6.31
N ASP A 70 6.60 9.76 6.91
CA ASP A 70 6.23 9.81 8.33
C ASP A 70 4.95 9.03 8.60
N ALA A 71 3.98 9.11 7.69
CA ALA A 71 2.75 8.33 7.78
C ALA A 71 3.03 6.83 7.71
N MET A 72 3.97 6.40 6.87
CA MET A 72 4.35 4.99 6.78
C MET A 72 5.00 4.51 8.07
N ARG A 73 5.83 5.33 8.69
CA ARG A 73 6.43 4.99 9.99
C ARG A 73 5.37 4.89 11.09
N ALA A 74 4.39 5.80 11.07
CA ALA A 74 3.27 5.74 12.02
C ALA A 74 2.43 4.47 11.81
N LEU A 75 2.20 4.09 10.56
CA LEU A 75 1.51 2.84 10.23
C LEU A 75 2.26 1.64 10.80
N ASP A 76 3.56 1.58 10.57
CA ASP A 76 4.38 0.47 11.06
C ASP A 76 4.34 0.38 12.60
N ASP A 77 4.41 1.52 13.28
CA ASP A 77 4.30 1.55 14.73
C ASP A 77 2.94 1.00 15.20
N GLN A 78 1.84 1.40 14.54
CA GLN A 78 0.51 0.93 14.91
C GLN A 78 0.32 -0.56 14.63
N LEU A 79 1.06 -1.10 13.66
CA LEU A 79 1.02 -2.53 13.33
C LEU A 79 2.02 -3.37 14.13
N GLY A 80 2.78 -2.76 15.04
CA GLY A 80 3.73 -3.48 15.88
C GLY A 80 5.08 -3.75 15.22
N GLY A 81 5.44 -2.97 14.19
CA GLY A 81 6.74 -3.09 13.54
C GLY A 81 6.86 -4.25 12.56
N ILE A 82 5.75 -4.65 11.93
CA ILE A 82 5.73 -5.82 11.05
C ILE A 82 6.03 -5.51 9.58
N LEU A 83 6.09 -4.24 9.17
CA LEU A 83 6.32 -3.90 7.78
C LEU A 83 7.78 -4.16 7.40
N THR A 84 7.99 -4.84 6.29
CA THR A 84 9.32 -5.08 5.73
C THR A 84 9.80 -3.87 4.95
N GLY A 85 8.93 -3.24 4.18
CA GLY A 85 9.26 -2.07 3.39
C GLY A 85 8.06 -1.54 2.65
N TRP A 86 8.28 -0.44 1.92
CA TRP A 86 7.22 0.18 1.14
C TRP A 86 7.79 0.97 -0.01
N GLN A 87 6.94 1.23 -1.02
CA GLN A 87 7.22 2.18 -2.08
C GLN A 87 6.04 3.10 -2.29
N ILE A 88 6.36 4.36 -2.55
CA ILE A 88 5.39 5.43 -2.73
C ILE A 88 5.56 5.99 -4.14
N CYS A 89 4.48 6.02 -4.94
CA CYS A 89 4.51 6.68 -6.24
C CYS A 89 3.91 8.07 -6.10
N PRO A 90 4.71 9.13 -6.26
CA PRO A 90 4.23 10.51 -6.09
C PRO A 90 3.59 11.09 -7.35
N HIS A 91 3.58 10.33 -8.43
CA HIS A 91 3.22 10.85 -9.76
C HIS A 91 1.71 10.90 -9.97
N THR A 92 1.29 11.88 -10.78
CA THR A 92 -0.09 11.94 -11.28
C THR A 92 -0.23 11.00 -12.49
N PRO A 93 -1.46 10.68 -12.92
CA PRO A 93 -1.65 9.85 -14.12
C PRO A 93 -0.96 10.42 -15.38
N ASP A 94 -0.81 11.75 -15.46
CA ASP A 94 -0.23 12.41 -16.64
C ASP A 94 1.30 12.36 -16.66
N ASP A 95 1.94 11.94 -15.57
CA ASP A 95 3.42 11.96 -15.46
C ASP A 95 4.10 10.83 -16.20
N ASN A 96 3.36 9.84 -16.70
CA ASN A 96 3.89 8.70 -17.47
C ASN A 96 5.03 7.94 -16.78
N CYS A 97 4.92 7.71 -15.48
CA CYS A 97 5.90 6.92 -14.74
C CYS A 97 5.62 5.42 -14.89
N GLU A 98 6.58 4.61 -14.44
CA GLU A 98 6.44 3.14 -14.39
C GLU A 98 5.95 2.64 -13.04
N CYS A 99 5.88 3.50 -12.02
CA CYS A 99 5.55 3.08 -10.66
C CYS A 99 4.06 3.18 -10.33
N ARG A 100 3.32 4.10 -10.93
CA ARG A 100 1.92 4.31 -10.58
C ARG A 100 1.06 3.11 -10.99
N LYS A 101 0.33 2.53 -10.03
CA LYS A 101 -0.65 1.47 -10.33
C LYS A 101 -1.69 2.03 -11.29
N PRO A 102 -2.08 1.32 -12.34
CA PRO A 102 -1.98 -0.14 -12.54
C PRO A 102 -0.65 -0.65 -13.10
N LYS A 103 0.38 0.16 -13.19
CA LYS A 103 1.69 -0.35 -13.60
C LYS A 103 2.36 -1.12 -12.46
N ALA A 104 3.29 -1.99 -12.83
CA ALA A 104 3.87 -2.96 -11.90
C ALA A 104 5.13 -2.47 -11.17
N GLY A 105 5.62 -1.27 -11.50
CA GLY A 105 6.97 -0.85 -11.10
C GLY A 105 7.26 -0.95 -9.61
N MET A 106 6.34 -0.51 -8.75
CA MET A 106 6.57 -0.58 -7.31
C MET A 106 6.67 -2.02 -6.82
N ILE A 107 5.80 -2.90 -7.34
CA ILE A 107 5.79 -4.31 -6.93
C ILE A 107 7.07 -5.01 -7.39
N THR A 108 7.44 -4.82 -8.66
CA THR A 108 8.63 -5.48 -9.21
C THR A 108 9.92 -4.97 -8.57
N ASP A 109 10.00 -3.67 -8.25
CA ASP A 109 11.16 -3.10 -7.57
C ASP A 109 11.33 -3.69 -6.17
N LEU A 110 10.25 -3.80 -5.40
CA LEU A 110 10.31 -4.39 -4.07
C LEU A 110 10.61 -5.88 -4.14
N ALA A 111 10.05 -6.59 -5.14
CA ALA A 111 10.32 -8.01 -5.33
C ALA A 111 11.80 -8.25 -5.59
N GLU A 112 12.42 -7.42 -6.43
CA GLU A 112 13.85 -7.53 -6.72
C GLU A 112 14.68 -7.22 -5.47
N LEU A 113 14.34 -6.15 -4.76
CA LEU A 113 15.09 -5.72 -3.58
C LEU A 113 15.10 -6.77 -2.47
N TYR A 114 13.96 -7.43 -2.24
CA TYR A 114 13.81 -8.36 -1.12
C TYR A 114 13.83 -9.84 -1.54
N GLY A 115 14.08 -10.15 -2.80
CA GLY A 115 14.13 -11.53 -3.26
C GLY A 115 12.79 -12.25 -3.15
N VAL A 116 11.71 -11.58 -3.56
CA VAL A 116 10.34 -12.11 -3.44
C VAL A 116 10.01 -13.05 -4.58
N ASP A 117 9.40 -14.19 -4.24
CA ASP A 117 8.77 -15.08 -5.22
C ASP A 117 7.36 -14.53 -5.49
N LEU A 118 7.21 -13.81 -6.61
CA LEU A 118 5.95 -13.16 -6.96
C LEU A 118 4.80 -14.16 -7.14
N ARG A 119 5.07 -15.31 -7.73
CA ARG A 119 4.02 -16.33 -7.97
C ARG A 119 3.50 -16.91 -6.66
N ALA A 120 4.32 -16.94 -5.62
CA ALA A 120 3.93 -17.42 -4.30
C ALA A 120 3.32 -16.32 -3.42
N SER A 121 3.24 -15.10 -3.95
CA SER A 121 2.83 -13.92 -3.20
C SER A 121 1.38 -13.54 -3.46
N THR A 122 0.84 -12.72 -2.57
CA THR A 122 -0.53 -12.22 -2.64
C THR A 122 -0.52 -10.70 -2.60
N MET A 123 -1.42 -10.07 -3.35
CA MET A 123 -1.69 -8.63 -3.29
C MET A 123 -3.08 -8.41 -2.71
N VAL A 124 -3.20 -7.47 -1.79
CA VAL A 124 -4.49 -7.02 -1.23
C VAL A 124 -4.66 -5.54 -1.55
N GLY A 125 -5.80 -5.20 -2.11
CA GLY A 125 -6.13 -3.83 -2.46
C GLY A 125 -7.62 -3.61 -2.54
N ASP A 126 -8.04 -2.36 -2.67
CA ASP A 126 -9.46 -2.00 -2.68
C ASP A 126 -9.96 -1.53 -4.05
N GLN A 127 -9.08 -1.45 -5.06
CA GLN A 127 -9.44 -0.95 -6.38
C GLN A 127 -8.92 -1.85 -7.50
N GLU A 128 -9.54 -1.71 -8.67
CA GLU A 128 -9.14 -2.46 -9.86
C GLU A 128 -7.67 -2.18 -10.24
N VAL A 129 -7.18 -0.95 -10.04
CA VAL A 129 -5.77 -0.64 -10.36
C VAL A 129 -4.80 -1.48 -9.53
N ASP A 130 -5.19 -1.87 -8.31
CA ASP A 130 -4.38 -2.77 -7.48
C ASP A 130 -4.32 -4.16 -8.10
N GLU A 131 -5.46 -4.67 -8.53
CA GLU A 131 -5.54 -5.98 -9.19
C GLU A 131 -4.73 -6.01 -10.48
N LEU A 132 -4.88 -4.98 -11.31
CA LEU A 132 -4.15 -4.89 -12.58
C LEU A 132 -2.64 -4.78 -12.37
N ALA A 133 -2.20 -4.04 -11.34
CA ALA A 133 -0.78 -3.95 -11.01
C ALA A 133 -0.24 -5.31 -10.57
N ALA A 134 -0.99 -6.05 -9.77
CA ALA A 134 -0.60 -7.38 -9.33
C ALA A 134 -0.46 -8.33 -10.53
N GLU A 135 -1.43 -8.31 -11.44
CA GLU A 135 -1.37 -9.13 -12.65
C GLU A 135 -0.16 -8.77 -13.52
N ALA A 136 0.08 -7.47 -13.72
CA ALA A 136 1.19 -7.01 -14.54
C ALA A 136 2.54 -7.41 -13.94
N ALA A 137 2.63 -7.48 -12.62
CA ALA A 137 3.86 -7.88 -11.92
C ALA A 137 4.05 -9.40 -11.86
N GLY A 138 3.00 -10.17 -12.11
CA GLY A 138 3.08 -11.65 -11.98
C GLY A 138 2.82 -12.15 -10.57
N VAL A 139 2.14 -11.35 -9.73
CA VAL A 139 1.74 -11.79 -8.40
C VAL A 139 0.73 -12.93 -8.53
N GLY A 140 0.92 -13.99 -7.73
CA GLY A 140 0.16 -15.22 -7.90
C GLY A 140 -1.32 -15.10 -7.54
N ARG A 141 -1.68 -14.19 -6.65
CA ARG A 141 -3.05 -14.06 -6.16
C ARG A 141 -3.37 -12.61 -5.81
N PHE A 142 -4.59 -12.19 -6.13
CA PHE A 142 -5.13 -10.90 -5.68
C PHE A 142 -6.40 -11.13 -4.87
N ILE A 143 -6.55 -10.43 -3.75
CA ILE A 143 -7.74 -10.49 -2.91
C ILE A 143 -8.17 -9.05 -2.63
N TYR A 144 -9.46 -8.76 -2.82
CA TYR A 144 -9.97 -7.45 -2.42
C TYR A 144 -9.94 -7.29 -0.91
N ALA A 145 -9.61 -6.08 -0.45
CA ALA A 145 -9.44 -5.78 0.97
C ALA A 145 -10.67 -6.17 1.81
N ARG A 146 -11.88 -5.89 1.30
CA ARG A 146 -13.09 -6.23 2.04
C ARG A 146 -13.21 -7.72 2.32
N ASP A 147 -12.79 -8.55 1.36
CA ASP A 147 -12.83 -10.00 1.52
C ASP A 147 -11.72 -10.48 2.43
N PHE A 148 -10.53 -9.93 2.26
CA PHE A 148 -9.37 -10.32 3.04
C PHE A 148 -9.55 -9.99 4.53
N PHE A 149 -10.07 -8.79 4.83
CA PHE A 149 -10.25 -8.33 6.21
C PHE A 149 -11.64 -8.61 6.77
N GLY A 150 -12.54 -9.15 5.97
CA GLY A 150 -13.87 -9.53 6.42
C GLY A 150 -14.82 -8.35 6.64
N TRP A 151 -14.75 -7.31 5.85
CA TRP A 151 -15.67 -6.18 5.93
C TRP A 151 -16.98 -6.46 5.20
N ASP A 152 -18.05 -5.95 5.78
CA ASP A 152 -19.39 -6.04 5.15
C ASP A 152 -19.57 -5.11 3.95
#